data_24dfd6572ef422516b917790b43a4bfb
#
_entry.id   24dfd6572ef422516b917790b43a4bfb
#
_cell.length_a   1.000
_cell.length_b   1.000
_cell.length_c   1.000
_cell.angle_alpha   90.00
_cell.angle_beta   90.00
_cell.angle_gamma   90.00
#
_symmetry.space_group_name_H-M   'P 1'
#
loop_
_entity.id
_entity.type
_entity.pdbx_description
1 polymer ?
#
loop_
_entity_poly.entity_id
_entity_poly.type
_entity_poly.pdbx_seq_one_letter_code
_entity_poly.pdbx_strand_id
1 'polypeptide(L)'
;MKILDGKVALVSGSGRGIGKAIALKLARNGAHIVVNDLDDDVANATAAEIEALGVRAVVCVGDVTALDFGEKLVAAAVEAFGTIDIIINNAGYAWDSVLQKTSDEQWMAMLDVHLSAPFRILRAAQPVIAAAAKAEIAQHGRATRRTVVNISSVAGLGGNPGQAGYAAGKAGIVGLTKTVMKEWGRYNVTVNAVAFGAIMTRMTAGEAGSSTIKVKGKDIKAGVSDEILEAMEKGIPLGRAGTPEEAAGAVYLLCLPEADYITGQVIVAGGGWQL
;
A
#
# COMPACT_ATOMS: atom_id res chain seq x y z
N MET A 1 -7.72 -4.54 -25.58
CA MET A 1 -7.48 -3.38 -24.69
C MET A 1 -7.37 -3.92 -23.27
N LYS A 2 -6.31 -3.56 -22.54
CA LYS A 2 -6.14 -3.97 -21.14
C LYS A 2 -7.07 -3.12 -20.26
N ILE A 3 -7.55 -3.67 -19.13
CA ILE A 3 -8.63 -3.04 -18.32
C ILE A 3 -8.19 -1.73 -17.64
N LEU A 4 -6.88 -1.57 -17.38
CA LEU A 4 -6.28 -0.37 -16.80
C LEU A 4 -5.41 0.39 -17.84
N ASP A 5 -5.68 0.19 -19.13
CA ASP A 5 -4.91 0.80 -20.20
C ASP A 5 -4.85 2.32 -20.07
N GLY A 6 -3.63 2.88 -20.07
CA GLY A 6 -3.37 4.31 -19.90
C GLY A 6 -3.60 4.89 -18.49
N LYS A 7 -4.02 4.09 -17.50
CA LYS A 7 -4.12 4.52 -16.11
C LYS A 7 -2.76 4.72 -15.48
N VAL A 8 -2.64 5.65 -14.54
CA VAL A 8 -1.42 5.94 -13.80
C VAL A 8 -1.59 5.56 -12.33
N ALA A 9 -0.73 4.66 -11.84
CA ALA A 9 -0.75 4.18 -10.47
C ALA A 9 0.50 4.59 -9.70
N LEU A 10 0.31 5.23 -8.54
CA LEU A 10 1.32 5.46 -7.52
C LEU A 10 1.30 4.28 -6.56
N VAL A 11 2.43 3.60 -6.38
CA VAL A 11 2.53 2.48 -5.42
C VAL A 11 3.72 2.72 -4.49
N SER A 12 3.45 3.07 -3.24
CA SER A 12 4.52 3.26 -2.26
C SER A 12 5.08 1.92 -1.77
N GLY A 13 6.41 1.83 -1.57
CA GLY A 13 7.08 0.60 -1.16
C GLY A 13 6.94 -0.53 -2.19
N SER A 14 7.08 -0.20 -3.48
CA SER A 14 6.81 -1.13 -4.60
C SER A 14 8.06 -1.76 -5.22
N GLY A 15 9.24 -1.58 -4.64
CA GLY A 15 10.45 -2.23 -5.11
C GLY A 15 10.52 -3.72 -4.78
N ARG A 16 9.77 -4.20 -3.79
CA ARG A 16 9.79 -5.61 -3.35
C ARG A 16 8.48 -6.07 -2.73
N GLY A 17 8.36 -7.37 -2.44
CA GLY A 17 7.27 -7.98 -1.69
C GLY A 17 5.88 -7.68 -2.26
N ILE A 18 4.92 -7.38 -1.39
CA ILE A 18 3.53 -7.12 -1.75
C ILE A 18 3.42 -5.90 -2.70
N GLY A 19 4.15 -4.82 -2.41
CA GLY A 19 4.11 -3.62 -3.24
C GLY A 19 4.57 -3.86 -4.68
N LYS A 20 5.66 -4.65 -4.87
CA LYS A 20 6.11 -5.08 -6.18
C LYS A 20 5.08 -5.94 -6.89
N ALA A 21 4.49 -6.91 -6.19
CA ALA A 21 3.45 -7.76 -6.77
C ALA A 21 2.23 -6.94 -7.22
N ILE A 22 1.82 -5.93 -6.43
CA ILE A 22 0.75 -5.00 -6.78
C ILE A 22 1.13 -4.21 -8.04
N ALA A 23 2.31 -3.57 -8.06
CA ALA A 23 2.79 -2.78 -9.18
C ALA A 23 2.82 -3.60 -10.49
N LEU A 24 3.39 -4.82 -10.45
CA LEU A 24 3.41 -5.74 -11.58
C LEU A 24 2.00 -6.20 -12.01
N LYS A 25 1.09 -6.43 -11.06
CA LYS A 25 -0.30 -6.80 -11.37
C LYS A 25 -1.03 -5.68 -12.10
N LEU A 26 -0.89 -4.43 -11.65
CA LEU A 26 -1.47 -3.25 -12.31
C LEU A 26 -0.84 -3.03 -13.69
N ALA A 27 0.48 -3.15 -13.81
CA ALA A 27 1.23 -3.00 -15.05
C ALA A 27 0.83 -4.04 -16.13
N ARG A 28 0.69 -5.32 -15.75
CA ARG A 28 0.19 -6.38 -16.65
C ARG A 28 -1.18 -6.06 -17.21
N ASN A 29 -1.99 -5.27 -16.48
CA ASN A 29 -3.31 -4.83 -16.89
C ASN A 29 -3.33 -3.44 -17.55
N GLY A 30 -2.16 -2.86 -17.87
CA GLY A 30 -2.02 -1.68 -18.71
C GLY A 30 -1.72 -0.38 -17.98
N ALA A 31 -1.64 -0.38 -16.66
CA ALA A 31 -1.32 0.83 -15.91
C ALA A 31 0.17 1.21 -16.04
N HIS A 32 0.44 2.50 -16.16
CA HIS A 32 1.76 3.09 -15.93
C HIS A 32 2.00 3.22 -14.43
N ILE A 33 3.23 3.03 -13.98
CA ILE A 33 3.53 2.91 -12.56
C ILE A 33 4.55 3.96 -12.11
N VAL A 34 4.27 4.62 -10.99
CA VAL A 34 5.29 5.31 -10.19
C VAL A 34 5.75 4.33 -9.11
N VAL A 35 7.01 3.91 -9.24
CA VAL A 35 7.66 2.96 -8.31
C VAL A 35 8.36 3.74 -7.21
N ASN A 36 8.11 3.38 -5.97
CA ASN A 36 8.83 3.93 -4.83
C ASN A 36 9.43 2.83 -3.97
N ASP A 37 10.66 3.00 -3.56
CA ASP A 37 11.34 2.25 -2.51
C ASP A 37 12.38 3.17 -1.84
N LEU A 38 12.92 2.75 -0.68
CA LEU A 38 14.08 3.39 -0.05
C LEU A 38 15.38 3.08 -0.79
N ASP A 39 15.42 1.94 -1.48
CA ASP A 39 16.58 1.35 -2.13
C ASP A 39 16.47 1.58 -3.65
N ASP A 40 17.39 2.36 -4.20
CA ASP A 40 17.41 2.76 -5.60
C ASP A 40 17.53 1.56 -6.56
N ASP A 41 18.46 0.65 -6.28
CA ASP A 41 18.68 -0.53 -7.14
C ASP A 41 17.42 -1.41 -7.20
N VAL A 42 16.74 -1.54 -6.07
CA VAL A 42 15.52 -2.35 -5.96
C VAL A 42 14.34 -1.70 -6.69
N ALA A 43 14.22 -0.38 -6.58
CA ALA A 43 13.18 0.38 -7.29
C ALA A 43 13.41 0.32 -8.81
N ASN A 44 14.63 0.54 -9.26
CA ASN A 44 15.01 0.47 -10.68
C ASN A 44 14.83 -0.94 -11.26
N ALA A 45 15.19 -1.99 -10.54
CA ALA A 45 14.96 -3.36 -10.98
C ALA A 45 13.47 -3.65 -11.20
N THR A 46 12.60 -3.17 -10.30
CA THR A 46 11.14 -3.31 -10.46
C THR A 46 10.61 -2.46 -11.62
N ALA A 47 11.12 -1.26 -11.81
CA ALA A 47 10.74 -0.42 -12.95
C ALA A 47 11.08 -1.08 -14.29
N ALA A 48 12.26 -1.68 -14.42
CA ALA A 48 12.66 -2.43 -15.61
C ALA A 48 11.73 -3.62 -15.91
N GLU A 49 11.33 -4.37 -14.86
CA GLU A 49 10.34 -5.46 -15.02
C GLU A 49 8.97 -4.94 -15.49
N ILE A 50 8.55 -3.77 -15.02
CA ILE A 50 7.29 -3.12 -15.43
C ILE A 50 7.37 -2.68 -16.89
N GLU A 51 8.48 -2.07 -17.30
CA GLU A 51 8.69 -1.62 -18.68
C GLU A 51 8.72 -2.79 -19.67
N ALA A 52 9.27 -3.93 -19.26
CA ALA A 52 9.23 -5.16 -20.04
C ALA A 52 7.80 -5.68 -20.31
N LEU A 53 6.79 -5.23 -19.56
CA LEU A 53 5.37 -5.52 -19.79
C LEU A 53 4.72 -4.59 -20.84
N GLY A 54 5.47 -3.64 -21.39
CA GLY A 54 5.04 -2.70 -22.42
C GLY A 54 4.29 -1.47 -21.89
N VAL A 55 4.45 -1.15 -20.62
CA VAL A 55 3.95 0.09 -20.00
C VAL A 55 5.13 0.94 -19.51
N ARG A 56 4.87 2.19 -19.15
CA ARG A 56 5.92 3.09 -18.64
C ARG A 56 6.03 2.98 -17.12
N ALA A 57 7.25 3.08 -16.62
CA ALA A 57 7.53 3.25 -15.19
C ALA A 57 8.35 4.53 -14.95
N VAL A 58 8.17 5.14 -13.79
CA VAL A 58 9.05 6.18 -13.26
C VAL A 58 9.40 5.84 -11.83
N VAL A 59 10.67 6.04 -11.47
CA VAL A 59 11.16 5.74 -10.12
C VAL A 59 11.20 7.03 -9.29
N CYS A 60 10.66 6.93 -8.07
CA CYS A 60 10.74 7.99 -7.05
C CYS A 60 11.34 7.39 -5.77
N VAL A 61 12.66 7.41 -5.67
CA VAL A 61 13.38 6.89 -4.49
C VAL A 61 13.21 7.81 -3.30
N GLY A 62 12.99 7.23 -2.13
CA GLY A 62 13.00 7.98 -0.88
C GLY A 62 12.12 7.42 0.23
N ASP A 63 12.29 8.00 1.40
CA ASP A 63 11.55 7.65 2.60
C ASP A 63 10.15 8.29 2.58
N VAL A 64 9.11 7.47 2.55
CA VAL A 64 7.70 7.93 2.59
C VAL A 64 7.38 8.74 3.84
N THR A 65 8.18 8.60 4.90
CA THR A 65 7.99 9.34 6.16
C THR A 65 8.59 10.75 6.14
N ALA A 66 9.40 11.10 5.13
CA ALA A 66 9.91 12.46 4.98
C ALA A 66 8.74 13.43 4.71
N LEU A 67 8.81 14.62 5.32
CA LEU A 67 7.69 15.56 5.34
C LEU A 67 7.25 16.03 3.94
N ASP A 68 8.19 16.13 3.01
CA ASP A 68 8.02 16.58 1.64
C ASP A 68 7.85 15.44 0.62
N PHE A 69 7.99 14.18 1.07
CA PHE A 69 8.01 13.04 0.15
C PHE A 69 6.68 12.85 -0.59
N GLY A 70 5.54 13.09 0.07
CA GLY A 70 4.24 13.02 -0.59
C GLY A 70 4.14 13.95 -1.80
N GLU A 71 4.69 15.15 -1.69
CA GLU A 71 4.74 16.13 -2.79
C GLU A 71 5.68 15.67 -3.92
N LYS A 72 6.86 15.13 -3.58
CA LYS A 72 7.81 14.56 -4.55
C LYS A 72 7.21 13.40 -5.33
N LEU A 73 6.53 12.48 -4.64
CA LEU A 73 5.91 11.31 -5.26
C LEU A 73 4.78 11.70 -6.22
N VAL A 74 3.96 12.67 -5.83
CA VAL A 74 2.89 13.22 -6.67
C VAL A 74 3.47 13.98 -7.88
N ALA A 75 4.50 14.80 -7.66
CA ALA A 75 5.16 15.53 -8.73
C ALA A 75 5.74 14.58 -9.78
N ALA A 76 6.42 13.50 -9.38
CA ALA A 76 6.94 12.49 -10.29
C ALA A 76 5.87 11.89 -11.22
N ALA A 77 4.65 11.63 -10.69
CA ALA A 77 3.54 11.16 -11.51
C ALA A 77 3.06 12.22 -12.49
N VAL A 78 2.88 13.46 -12.02
CA VAL A 78 2.36 14.56 -12.86
C VAL A 78 3.35 14.92 -13.97
N GLU A 79 4.64 14.99 -13.65
CA GLU A 79 5.70 15.29 -14.64
C GLU A 79 5.82 14.18 -15.70
N ALA A 80 5.75 12.92 -15.29
CA ALA A 80 5.91 11.80 -16.21
C ALA A 80 4.65 11.50 -17.03
N PHE A 81 3.46 11.63 -16.44
CA PHE A 81 2.20 11.10 -16.99
C PHE A 81 1.07 12.13 -17.08
N GLY A 82 1.17 13.27 -16.42
CA GLY A 82 0.15 14.34 -16.43
C GLY A 82 -1.06 14.08 -15.51
N THR A 83 -1.18 12.92 -14.90
CA THR A 83 -2.35 12.52 -14.10
C THR A 83 -2.01 11.51 -13.00
N ILE A 84 -2.98 11.28 -12.12
CA ILE A 84 -2.98 10.19 -11.12
C ILE A 84 -4.37 9.56 -11.12
N ASP A 85 -4.45 8.25 -11.37
CA ASP A 85 -5.72 7.50 -11.37
C ASP A 85 -5.83 6.56 -10.18
N ILE A 86 -4.72 5.97 -9.74
CA ILE A 86 -4.69 4.95 -8.69
C ILE A 86 -3.60 5.30 -7.67
N ILE A 87 -3.93 5.27 -6.40
CA ILE A 87 -2.96 5.43 -5.29
C ILE A 87 -3.02 4.21 -4.40
N ILE A 88 -1.88 3.53 -4.24
CA ILE A 88 -1.73 2.40 -3.32
C ILE A 88 -0.76 2.79 -2.21
N ASN A 89 -1.28 3.05 -1.03
CA ASN A 89 -0.49 3.30 0.17
C ASN A 89 -0.11 1.96 0.80
N ASN A 90 1.04 1.42 0.36
CA ASN A 90 1.52 0.09 0.74
C ASN A 90 2.79 0.12 1.61
N ALA A 91 3.65 1.11 1.46
CA ALA A 91 4.93 1.19 2.19
C ALA A 91 4.74 0.95 3.70
N GLY A 92 5.61 0.11 4.25
CA GLY A 92 5.57 -0.19 5.66
C GLY A 92 6.50 -1.33 6.06
N TYR A 93 6.71 -1.43 7.36
CA TYR A 93 7.48 -2.48 8.02
C TYR A 93 6.92 -2.69 9.43
N ALA A 94 7.34 -3.75 10.11
CA ALA A 94 7.00 -3.99 11.50
C ALA A 94 8.25 -3.77 12.39
N TRP A 95 8.05 -3.12 13.54
CA TRP A 95 9.07 -2.97 14.57
C TRP A 95 8.43 -3.37 15.90
N ASP A 96 8.37 -4.66 16.10
CA ASP A 96 7.58 -5.29 17.14
C ASP A 96 8.28 -5.26 18.49
N SER A 97 7.51 -5.02 19.55
CA SER A 97 7.92 -5.11 20.94
C SER A 97 6.69 -5.19 21.84
N VAL A 98 6.80 -5.94 22.95
CA VAL A 98 5.71 -5.93 23.95
C VAL A 98 5.54 -4.54 24.54
N LEU A 99 4.30 -4.17 24.89
CA LEU A 99 3.91 -2.79 25.24
C LEU A 99 4.86 -2.09 26.22
N GLN A 100 5.24 -2.77 27.31
CA GLN A 100 6.10 -2.21 28.36
C GLN A 100 7.58 -2.02 27.93
N LYS A 101 7.98 -2.56 26.78
CA LYS A 101 9.31 -2.43 26.19
C LYS A 101 9.33 -1.59 24.92
N THR A 102 8.16 -1.20 24.41
CA THR A 102 8.04 -0.34 23.22
C THR A 102 8.53 1.06 23.56
N SER A 103 9.54 1.53 22.84
CA SER A 103 10.01 2.92 22.99
C SER A 103 9.07 3.88 22.24
N ASP A 104 9.09 5.16 22.64
CA ASP A 104 8.40 6.23 21.92
C ASP A 104 8.86 6.31 20.45
N GLU A 105 10.14 6.05 20.19
CA GLU A 105 10.69 6.00 18.84
C GLU A 105 10.03 4.89 18.00
N GLN A 106 9.92 3.68 18.53
CA GLN A 106 9.24 2.57 17.85
C GLN A 106 7.76 2.90 17.58
N TRP A 107 7.07 3.44 18.59
CA TRP A 107 5.71 3.88 18.48
C TRP A 107 5.53 4.90 17.36
N MET A 108 6.30 6.00 17.40
CA MET A 108 6.21 7.07 16.41
C MET A 108 6.59 6.60 15.00
N ALA A 109 7.60 5.74 14.86
CA ALA A 109 7.99 5.17 13.58
C ALA A 109 6.87 4.36 12.93
N MET A 110 6.13 3.57 13.71
CA MET A 110 4.97 2.80 13.23
C MET A 110 3.82 3.70 12.81
N LEU A 111 3.49 4.72 13.60
CA LEU A 111 2.47 5.70 13.23
C LEU A 111 2.90 6.50 11.99
N ASP A 112 4.15 6.86 11.89
CA ASP A 112 4.65 7.70 10.79
C ASP A 112 4.56 6.97 9.46
N VAL A 113 5.04 5.72 9.39
CA VAL A 113 5.03 4.96 8.12
C VAL A 113 3.63 4.47 7.75
N HIS A 114 2.80 4.05 8.72
CA HIS A 114 1.51 3.41 8.43
C HIS A 114 0.32 4.37 8.39
N LEU A 115 0.44 5.58 8.93
CA LEU A 115 -0.65 6.54 9.01
C LEU A 115 -0.27 7.92 8.47
N SER A 116 0.82 8.53 8.99
CA SER A 116 1.19 9.90 8.61
C SER A 116 1.68 9.97 7.15
N ALA A 117 2.46 8.99 6.68
CA ALA A 117 2.93 8.96 5.30
C ALA A 117 1.78 8.84 4.28
N PRO A 118 0.84 7.88 4.41
CA PRO A 118 -0.38 7.85 3.59
C PRO A 118 -1.16 9.17 3.62
N PHE A 119 -1.34 9.77 4.80
CA PHE A 119 -2.00 11.07 4.92
C PHE A 119 -1.28 12.15 4.09
N ARG A 120 0.07 12.24 4.17
CA ARG A 120 0.85 13.24 3.42
C ARG A 120 0.74 13.01 1.91
N ILE A 121 0.80 11.76 1.44
CA ILE A 121 0.63 11.40 0.03
C ILE A 121 -0.77 11.80 -0.47
N LEU A 122 -1.82 11.46 0.26
CA LEU A 122 -3.19 11.80 -0.10
C LEU A 122 -3.40 13.32 -0.10
N ARG A 123 -2.89 14.03 0.91
CA ARG A 123 -2.95 15.49 0.97
C ARG A 123 -2.28 16.15 -0.25
N ALA A 124 -1.12 15.66 -0.66
CA ALA A 124 -0.40 16.16 -1.83
C ALA A 124 -1.14 15.84 -3.15
N ALA A 125 -1.77 14.67 -3.25
CA ALA A 125 -2.51 14.24 -4.44
C ALA A 125 -3.86 14.98 -4.62
N GLN A 126 -4.47 15.46 -3.54
CA GLN A 126 -5.80 16.05 -3.55
C GLN A 126 -5.95 17.20 -4.57
N PRO A 127 -5.07 18.20 -4.62
CA PRO A 127 -5.23 19.31 -5.58
C PRO A 127 -5.19 18.84 -7.04
N VAL A 128 -4.33 17.88 -7.37
CA VAL A 128 -4.20 17.31 -8.72
C VAL A 128 -5.48 16.57 -9.12
N ILE A 129 -5.95 15.70 -8.25
CA ILE A 129 -7.18 14.92 -8.47
C ILE A 129 -8.40 15.83 -8.58
N ALA A 130 -8.51 16.83 -7.69
CA ALA A 130 -9.64 17.75 -7.70
C ALA A 130 -9.66 18.64 -8.95
N ALA A 131 -8.52 19.11 -9.42
CA ALA A 131 -8.43 19.91 -10.64
C ALA A 131 -8.84 19.09 -11.88
N ALA A 132 -8.30 17.88 -12.03
CA ALA A 132 -8.65 16.98 -13.11
C ALA A 132 -10.14 16.61 -13.10
N ALA A 133 -10.68 16.23 -11.92
CA ALA A 133 -12.08 15.87 -11.79
C ALA A 133 -13.03 17.03 -12.13
N LYS A 134 -12.71 18.27 -11.72
CA LYS A 134 -13.51 19.45 -12.06
C LYS A 134 -13.50 19.74 -13.57
N ALA A 135 -12.36 19.61 -14.23
CA ALA A 135 -12.26 19.78 -15.69
C ALA A 135 -13.08 18.72 -16.43
N GLU A 136 -12.97 17.45 -16.02
CA GLU A 136 -13.74 16.33 -16.59
C GLU A 136 -15.26 16.50 -16.40
N ILE A 137 -15.68 16.94 -15.20
CA ILE A 137 -17.10 17.21 -14.92
C ILE A 137 -17.61 18.34 -15.82
N ALA A 138 -16.85 19.41 -15.99
CA ALA A 138 -17.23 20.54 -16.86
C ALA A 138 -17.34 20.12 -18.32
N GLN A 139 -16.47 19.22 -18.79
CA GLN A 139 -16.43 18.77 -20.18
C GLN A 139 -17.41 17.62 -20.48
N HIS A 140 -17.59 16.69 -19.55
CA HIS A 140 -18.28 15.41 -19.78
C HIS A 140 -19.46 15.15 -18.83
N GLY A 141 -19.74 16.06 -17.89
CA GLY A 141 -20.79 15.91 -16.87
C GLY A 141 -20.43 14.99 -15.71
N ARG A 142 -19.34 14.23 -15.81
CA ARG A 142 -18.86 13.31 -14.77
C ARG A 142 -17.34 13.20 -14.80
N ALA A 143 -16.73 13.09 -13.62
CA ALA A 143 -15.30 12.79 -13.51
C ALA A 143 -15.01 11.31 -13.83
N THR A 144 -13.86 11.06 -14.44
CA THR A 144 -13.26 9.72 -14.56
C THR A 144 -13.03 9.14 -13.16
N ARG A 145 -13.36 7.87 -12.97
CA ARG A 145 -13.12 7.20 -11.70
C ARG A 145 -11.64 7.14 -11.37
N ARG A 146 -11.32 7.43 -10.11
CA ARG A 146 -10.02 7.24 -9.49
C ARG A 146 -10.15 6.35 -8.26
N THR A 147 -9.07 5.69 -7.88
CA THR A 147 -9.08 4.70 -6.80
C THR A 147 -7.95 4.94 -5.83
N VAL A 148 -8.26 4.89 -4.54
CA VAL A 148 -7.27 4.82 -3.46
C VAL A 148 -7.46 3.50 -2.74
N VAL A 149 -6.36 2.75 -2.56
CA VAL A 149 -6.33 1.56 -1.71
C VAL A 149 -5.25 1.74 -0.65
N ASN A 150 -5.67 1.74 0.59
CA ASN A 150 -4.80 1.80 1.76
C ASN A 150 -4.55 0.39 2.29
N ILE A 151 -3.28 0.02 2.48
CA ILE A 151 -2.95 -1.29 3.03
C ILE A 151 -3.00 -1.26 4.54
N SER A 152 -3.98 -1.99 5.08
CA SER A 152 -4.15 -2.28 6.50
C SER A 152 -3.66 -3.69 6.84
N SER A 153 -4.03 -4.20 7.98
CA SER A 153 -3.71 -5.55 8.47
C SER A 153 -4.84 -6.04 9.37
N VAL A 154 -5.00 -7.34 9.46
CA VAL A 154 -5.85 -7.96 10.48
C VAL A 154 -5.43 -7.52 11.89
N ALA A 155 -4.14 -7.28 12.13
CA ALA A 155 -3.66 -6.70 13.40
C ALA A 155 -4.22 -5.30 13.69
N GLY A 156 -4.57 -4.53 12.66
CA GLY A 156 -5.25 -3.24 12.84
C GLY A 156 -6.75 -3.37 13.16
N LEU A 157 -7.34 -4.55 12.97
CA LEU A 157 -8.75 -4.82 13.23
C LEU A 157 -8.98 -5.47 14.59
N GLY A 158 -8.14 -6.46 14.94
CA GLY A 158 -8.28 -7.25 16.17
C GLY A 158 -7.14 -7.07 17.18
N GLY A 159 -6.07 -6.36 16.81
CA GLY A 159 -4.84 -6.28 17.60
C GLY A 159 -3.94 -7.49 17.38
N ASN A 160 -2.69 -7.39 17.79
CA ASN A 160 -1.76 -8.51 17.86
C ASN A 160 -0.73 -8.27 18.98
N PRO A 161 -0.46 -9.24 19.87
CA PRO A 161 0.56 -9.09 20.91
C PRO A 161 1.91 -8.66 20.33
N GLY A 162 2.56 -7.69 20.95
CA GLY A 162 3.85 -7.15 20.50
C GLY A 162 3.76 -6.10 19.39
N GLN A 163 2.58 -5.78 18.87
CA GLN A 163 2.39 -4.89 17.71
C GLN A 163 1.61 -3.61 18.05
N ALA A 164 1.74 -3.07 19.25
CA ALA A 164 0.92 -1.92 19.67
C ALA A 164 0.98 -0.74 18.68
N GLY A 165 2.16 -0.28 18.29
CA GLY A 165 2.33 0.83 17.34
C GLY A 165 1.88 0.47 15.92
N TYR A 166 2.23 -0.74 15.45
CA TYR A 166 1.81 -1.25 14.14
C TYR A 166 0.28 -1.36 14.06
N ALA A 167 -0.35 -2.01 15.03
CA ALA A 167 -1.81 -2.19 15.09
C ALA A 167 -2.53 -0.83 15.15
N ALA A 168 -2.04 0.12 15.97
CA ALA A 168 -2.58 1.48 16.03
C ALA A 168 -2.49 2.20 14.68
N GLY A 169 -1.35 2.14 13.99
CA GLY A 169 -1.19 2.72 12.64
C GLY A 169 -2.14 2.08 11.63
N LYS A 170 -2.26 0.73 11.65
CA LYS A 170 -3.13 -0.03 10.75
C LYS A 170 -4.63 0.11 11.08
N ALA A 171 -4.99 0.42 12.32
CA ALA A 171 -6.35 0.83 12.69
C ALA A 171 -6.63 2.28 12.25
N GLY A 172 -5.67 3.18 12.47
CA GLY A 172 -5.78 4.59 12.08
C GLY A 172 -6.01 4.78 10.58
N ILE A 173 -5.35 4.00 9.74
CA ILE A 173 -5.53 4.07 8.27
C ILE A 173 -6.96 3.69 7.84
N VAL A 174 -7.66 2.84 8.59
CA VAL A 174 -9.08 2.54 8.35
C VAL A 174 -9.95 3.78 8.60
N GLY A 175 -9.68 4.52 9.68
CA GLY A 175 -10.34 5.79 9.96
C GLY A 175 -10.09 6.83 8.85
N LEU A 176 -8.83 6.97 8.42
CA LEU A 176 -8.46 7.85 7.30
C LEU A 176 -9.16 7.46 6.00
N THR A 177 -9.25 6.16 5.68
CA THR A 177 -9.96 5.62 4.52
C THR A 177 -11.42 6.11 4.49
N LYS A 178 -12.13 5.97 5.61
CA LYS A 178 -13.54 6.36 5.74
C LYS A 178 -13.75 7.88 5.65
N THR A 179 -12.80 8.66 6.13
CA THR A 179 -12.85 10.13 6.06
C THR A 179 -12.63 10.62 4.63
N VAL A 180 -11.54 10.16 4.00
CA VAL A 180 -11.18 10.57 2.63
C VAL A 180 -12.26 10.14 1.62
N MET A 181 -12.86 8.98 1.80
CA MET A 181 -13.99 8.54 0.97
C MET A 181 -15.14 9.56 0.98
N LYS A 182 -15.51 10.09 2.15
CA LYS A 182 -16.59 11.09 2.26
C LYS A 182 -16.21 12.43 1.61
N GLU A 183 -14.95 12.83 1.71
CA GLU A 183 -14.46 14.08 1.15
C GLU A 183 -14.28 14.02 -0.38
N TRP A 184 -13.80 12.87 -0.90
CA TRP A 184 -13.40 12.74 -2.31
C TRP A 184 -14.45 12.08 -3.20
N GLY A 185 -15.53 11.56 -2.64
CA GLY A 185 -16.64 10.96 -3.40
C GLY A 185 -17.19 11.91 -4.47
N ARG A 186 -17.27 13.21 -4.17
CA ARG A 186 -17.67 14.25 -5.13
C ARG A 186 -16.77 14.38 -6.36
N TYR A 187 -15.56 13.85 -6.31
CA TYR A 187 -14.60 13.78 -7.41
C TYR A 187 -14.60 12.42 -8.12
N ASN A 188 -15.57 11.56 -7.82
CA ASN A 188 -15.65 10.18 -8.31
C ASN A 188 -14.42 9.34 -7.91
N VAL A 189 -13.95 9.48 -6.67
CA VAL A 189 -12.83 8.71 -6.11
C VAL A 189 -13.38 7.67 -5.15
N THR A 190 -13.07 6.39 -5.40
CA THR A 190 -13.30 5.33 -4.42
C THR A 190 -12.09 5.20 -3.50
N VAL A 191 -12.32 5.06 -2.20
CA VAL A 191 -11.26 4.94 -1.19
C VAL A 191 -11.57 3.76 -0.30
N ASN A 192 -10.75 2.70 -0.37
CA ASN A 192 -10.95 1.47 0.40
C ASN A 192 -9.65 1.06 1.11
N ALA A 193 -9.76 0.15 2.04
CA ALA A 193 -8.62 -0.50 2.68
C ALA A 193 -8.64 -2.00 2.40
N VAL A 194 -7.44 -2.60 2.28
CA VAL A 194 -7.26 -4.06 2.30
C VAL A 194 -6.49 -4.42 3.55
N ALA A 195 -7.09 -5.23 4.42
CA ALA A 195 -6.47 -5.75 5.62
C ALA A 195 -5.90 -7.15 5.34
N PHE A 196 -4.57 -7.24 5.25
CA PHE A 196 -3.92 -8.52 5.02
C PHE A 196 -3.81 -9.34 6.31
N GLY A 197 -3.99 -10.65 6.19
CA GLY A 197 -3.57 -11.65 7.14
C GLY A 197 -2.08 -12.00 6.98
N ALA A 198 -1.72 -13.26 7.22
CA ALA A 198 -0.37 -13.75 6.97
C ALA A 198 -0.10 -13.85 5.46
N ILE A 199 0.86 -13.07 4.97
CA ILE A 199 1.33 -13.12 3.57
C ILE A 199 2.82 -13.45 3.59
N MET A 200 3.22 -14.47 2.86
CA MET A 200 4.62 -14.90 2.74
C MET A 200 5.43 -13.85 1.99
N THR A 201 6.30 -13.16 2.71
CA THR A 201 7.23 -12.16 2.17
C THR A 201 8.58 -12.35 2.83
N ARG A 202 9.60 -11.62 2.38
CA ARG A 202 10.90 -11.60 3.07
C ARG A 202 10.79 -11.16 4.54
N MET A 203 9.73 -10.40 4.89
CA MET A 203 9.47 -9.98 6.27
C MET A 203 8.89 -11.09 7.15
N THR A 204 8.34 -12.13 6.55
CA THR A 204 7.70 -13.27 7.23
C THR A 204 8.43 -14.58 6.97
N ALA A 205 9.29 -14.64 5.94
CA ALA A 205 10.06 -15.83 5.59
C ALA A 205 11.39 -15.88 6.36
N GLY A 206 11.79 -17.08 6.81
CA GLY A 206 13.08 -17.35 7.47
C GLY A 206 13.01 -17.41 8.99
N GLU A 207 14.10 -17.86 9.62
CA GLU A 207 14.22 -17.90 11.08
C GLU A 207 13.97 -16.53 11.70
N ALA A 208 13.34 -16.47 12.86
CA ALA A 208 13.02 -15.24 13.57
C ALA A 208 14.30 -14.39 13.77
N GLY A 209 14.31 -13.20 13.20
CA GLY A 209 15.43 -12.27 13.24
C GLY A 209 16.59 -12.59 12.27
N SER A 210 16.41 -13.54 11.33
CA SER A 210 17.43 -13.85 10.29
C SER A 210 17.48 -12.80 9.19
N SER A 211 16.39 -12.05 8.94
CA SER A 211 16.39 -10.93 8.04
C SER A 211 16.45 -9.60 8.78
N THR A 212 17.25 -8.68 8.25
CA THR A 212 17.39 -7.33 8.79
C THR A 212 16.87 -6.34 7.77
N ILE A 213 16.04 -5.42 8.22
CA ILE A 213 15.58 -4.28 7.42
C ILE A 213 16.32 -3.04 7.92
N LYS A 214 17.02 -2.34 7.02
CA LYS A 214 17.62 -1.04 7.36
C LYS A 214 16.59 0.07 7.18
N VAL A 215 16.27 0.75 8.28
CA VAL A 215 15.38 1.91 8.27
C VAL A 215 16.07 3.04 9.02
N LYS A 216 16.27 4.17 8.34
CA LYS A 216 16.96 5.36 8.92
C LYS A 216 18.31 5.02 9.58
N GLY A 217 19.07 4.12 8.95
CA GLY A 217 20.39 3.70 9.45
C GLY A 217 20.35 2.70 10.62
N LYS A 218 19.15 2.25 11.04
CA LYS A 218 18.98 1.24 12.09
C LYS A 218 18.64 -0.11 11.49
N ASP A 219 19.23 -1.15 12.04
CA ASP A 219 18.94 -2.53 11.71
C ASP A 219 17.74 -3.01 12.54
N ILE A 220 16.60 -3.21 11.88
CA ILE A 220 15.38 -3.74 12.49
C ILE A 220 15.32 -5.23 12.15
N LYS A 221 15.28 -6.07 13.16
CA LYS A 221 15.10 -7.51 12.98
C LYS A 221 13.71 -7.79 12.46
N ALA A 222 13.62 -8.55 11.37
CA ALA A 222 12.39 -9.03 10.76
C ALA A 222 12.47 -10.55 10.62
N GLY A 223 11.33 -11.17 10.37
CA GLY A 223 11.20 -12.62 10.25
C GLY A 223 10.35 -13.20 11.38
N VAL A 224 9.67 -14.27 11.07
CA VAL A 224 8.86 -15.05 11.99
C VAL A 224 9.46 -16.45 12.04
N SER A 225 9.64 -17.06 13.24
CA SER A 225 10.15 -18.43 13.30
C SER A 225 9.19 -19.41 12.62
N ASP A 226 9.73 -20.51 12.10
CA ASP A 226 8.92 -21.54 11.44
C ASP A 226 7.82 -22.07 12.35
N GLU A 227 8.10 -22.21 13.67
CA GLU A 227 7.13 -22.63 14.68
C GLU A 227 5.95 -21.65 14.82
N ILE A 228 6.24 -20.33 14.80
CA ILE A 228 5.19 -19.30 14.84
C ILE A 228 4.42 -19.28 13.53
N LEU A 229 5.10 -19.45 12.40
CA LEU A 229 4.47 -19.51 11.09
C LEU A 229 3.50 -20.71 11.00
N GLU A 230 3.95 -21.91 11.42
CA GLU A 230 3.09 -23.10 11.49
C GLU A 230 1.89 -22.91 12.42
N ALA A 231 2.11 -22.26 13.57
CA ALA A 231 1.02 -21.96 14.50
C ALA A 231 0.00 -20.97 13.89
N MET A 232 0.48 -19.99 13.15
CA MET A 232 -0.38 -19.05 12.41
C MET A 232 -1.16 -19.76 11.31
N GLU A 233 -0.52 -20.62 10.53
CA GLU A 233 -1.15 -21.37 9.43
C GLU A 233 -2.26 -22.30 9.93
N LYS A 234 -2.08 -22.94 11.09
CA LYS A 234 -3.14 -23.74 11.74
C LYS A 234 -4.39 -22.94 12.10
N GLY A 235 -4.23 -21.62 12.33
CA GLY A 235 -5.33 -20.70 12.61
C GLY A 235 -6.00 -20.13 11.36
N ILE A 236 -5.43 -20.35 10.17
CA ILE A 236 -5.97 -19.87 8.90
C ILE A 236 -6.91 -20.93 8.31
N PRO A 237 -8.21 -20.67 8.10
CA PRO A 237 -9.15 -21.65 7.54
C PRO A 237 -8.72 -22.23 6.18
N LEU A 238 -8.03 -21.46 5.32
CA LEU A 238 -7.46 -21.98 4.06
C LEU A 238 -6.19 -22.82 4.27
N GLY A 239 -5.71 -22.99 5.50
CA GLY A 239 -4.61 -23.88 5.90
C GLY A 239 -3.21 -23.42 5.47
N ARG A 240 -3.05 -22.18 5.02
CA ARG A 240 -1.75 -21.64 4.60
C ARG A 240 -1.73 -20.12 4.62
N ALA A 241 -0.55 -19.56 4.69
CA ALA A 241 -0.34 -18.13 4.40
C ALA A 241 -0.62 -17.83 2.90
N GLY A 242 -0.99 -16.59 2.60
CA GLY A 242 -1.16 -16.08 1.24
C GLY A 242 0.17 -15.73 0.58
N THR A 243 0.18 -15.60 -0.74
CA THR A 243 1.34 -15.12 -1.50
C THR A 243 1.23 -13.61 -1.78
N PRO A 244 2.34 -12.93 -2.13
CA PRO A 244 2.30 -11.54 -2.58
C PRO A 244 1.37 -11.34 -3.79
N GLU A 245 1.28 -12.32 -4.70
CA GLU A 245 0.41 -12.29 -5.87
C GLU A 245 -1.08 -12.36 -5.50
N GLU A 246 -1.44 -13.14 -4.48
CA GLU A 246 -2.79 -13.21 -3.93
C GLU A 246 -3.17 -11.90 -3.24
N ALA A 247 -2.24 -11.32 -2.46
CA ALA A 247 -2.41 -10.00 -1.88
C ALA A 247 -2.62 -8.92 -2.96
N ALA A 248 -1.81 -8.95 -4.02
CA ALA A 248 -1.96 -8.06 -5.17
C ALA A 248 -3.31 -8.26 -5.90
N GLY A 249 -3.81 -9.50 -5.94
CA GLY A 249 -5.14 -9.82 -6.46
C GLY A 249 -6.25 -9.09 -5.72
N ALA A 250 -6.22 -9.10 -4.38
CA ALA A 250 -7.21 -8.41 -3.56
C ALA A 250 -7.22 -6.89 -3.78
N VAL A 251 -6.04 -6.27 -3.92
CA VAL A 251 -5.91 -4.84 -4.24
C VAL A 251 -6.41 -4.56 -5.65
N TYR A 252 -6.05 -5.38 -6.62
CA TYR A 252 -6.45 -5.23 -8.02
C TYR A 252 -7.97 -5.27 -8.20
N LEU A 253 -8.69 -6.14 -7.49
CA LEU A 253 -10.16 -6.21 -7.53
C LEU A 253 -10.80 -4.85 -7.23
N LEU A 254 -10.24 -4.07 -6.31
CA LEU A 254 -10.73 -2.72 -5.99
C LEU A 254 -10.38 -1.67 -7.05
N CYS A 255 -9.48 -1.97 -7.98
CA CYS A 255 -9.14 -1.11 -9.11
C CYS A 255 -9.97 -1.38 -10.37
N LEU A 256 -10.77 -2.46 -10.38
CA LEU A 256 -11.62 -2.83 -11.52
C LEU A 256 -12.89 -1.96 -11.62
N PRO A 257 -13.45 -1.78 -12.82
CA PRO A 257 -14.74 -1.10 -13.00
C PRO A 257 -15.88 -1.71 -12.19
N GLU A 258 -15.85 -3.02 -11.98
CA GLU A 258 -16.85 -3.75 -11.18
C GLU A 258 -16.87 -3.30 -9.71
N ALA A 259 -15.82 -2.64 -9.23
CA ALA A 259 -15.73 -2.06 -7.90
C ALA A 259 -16.11 -0.56 -7.84
N ASP A 260 -16.70 0.00 -8.90
CA ASP A 260 -17.04 1.44 -8.99
C ASP A 260 -17.97 1.93 -7.88
N TYR A 261 -18.76 1.03 -7.28
CA TYR A 261 -19.70 1.37 -6.21
C TYR A 261 -19.24 0.85 -4.83
N ILE A 262 -17.98 0.39 -4.72
CA ILE A 262 -17.37 -0.07 -3.47
C ILE A 262 -16.44 1.02 -2.95
N THR A 263 -16.83 1.68 -1.85
CA THR A 263 -16.01 2.72 -1.23
C THR A 263 -16.21 2.78 0.29
N GLY A 264 -15.18 3.18 1.04
CA GLY A 264 -15.17 3.22 2.49
C GLY A 264 -15.08 1.86 3.18
N GLN A 265 -14.81 0.79 2.42
CA GLN A 265 -14.80 -0.58 2.93
C GLN A 265 -13.42 -1.02 3.37
N VAL A 266 -13.41 -2.02 4.24
CA VAL A 266 -12.21 -2.77 4.63
C VAL A 266 -12.41 -4.21 4.14
N ILE A 267 -11.62 -4.61 3.16
CA ILE A 267 -11.64 -5.98 2.64
C ILE A 267 -10.54 -6.77 3.35
N VAL A 268 -10.92 -7.84 4.01
CA VAL A 268 -9.96 -8.75 4.65
C VAL A 268 -9.48 -9.77 3.62
N ALA A 269 -8.19 -9.82 3.38
CA ALA A 269 -7.52 -10.82 2.55
C ALA A 269 -6.55 -11.63 3.45
N GLY A 270 -7.09 -12.57 4.19
CA GLY A 270 -6.38 -13.30 5.25
C GLY A 270 -6.68 -14.81 5.28
N GLY A 271 -7.22 -15.38 4.19
CA GLY A 271 -7.52 -16.82 4.14
C GLY A 271 -8.60 -17.28 5.13
N GLY A 272 -9.44 -16.35 5.60
CA GLY A 272 -10.45 -16.60 6.62
C GLY A 272 -9.95 -16.45 8.06
N TRP A 273 -8.71 -16.00 8.26
CA TRP A 273 -8.19 -15.73 9.59
C TRP A 273 -9.06 -14.68 10.29
N GLN A 274 -9.68 -15.09 11.39
CA GLN A 274 -10.46 -14.22 12.28
C GLN A 274 -9.60 -13.87 13.49
N LEU A 275 -9.62 -12.62 13.86
CA LEU A 275 -8.96 -12.09 15.05
C LEU A 275 -9.97 -11.93 16.16
#